data_7c60066ddd116a8a2fdd07f862fef789
#
_entry.id   7c60066ddd116a8a2fdd07f862fef789
#
_cell.length_a   1.000
_cell.length_b   1.000
_cell.length_c   1.000
_cell.angle_alpha   90.00
_cell.angle_beta   90.00
_cell.angle_gamma   90.00
#
_symmetry.space_group_name_H-M   'P 1'
#
loop_
_entity.id
_entity.type
_entity.pdbx_description
1 polymer ?
#
loop_
_entity_poly.entity_id
_entity_poly.type
_entity_poly.pdbx_seq_one_letter_code
_entity_poly.pdbx_strand_id
1 'polypeptide(L)'
;MENNGKIIVAETLDAAIEIANEIAPEHLELCVDNPFDYLDKIRHAGSIFMGRNCPEALGDYFAGPNHTLPTSGTAKFSSPLSVDEFVKKTQYTYYTKDALSRVAEDIAVFAKKEGLTGHAKSAVIRLEKDI
;
A
#
# COMPACT_ATOMS: atom_id res chain seq x y z
N MET A 1 15.24 17.18 -20.96
CA MET A 1 14.61 18.17 -20.06
C MET A 1 13.46 18.90 -20.73
N GLU A 2 13.54 19.31 -21.97
CA GLU A 2 12.51 20.14 -22.65
C GLU A 2 11.09 19.54 -22.62
N ASN A 3 10.94 18.23 -22.70
CA ASN A 3 9.61 17.61 -22.78
C ASN A 3 9.03 17.13 -21.43
N ASN A 4 9.89 16.83 -20.44
CA ASN A 4 9.47 16.18 -19.20
C ASN A 4 9.90 16.90 -17.91
N GLY A 5 10.85 17.87 -18.03
CA GLY A 5 11.28 18.67 -16.88
C GLY A 5 10.24 19.73 -16.54
N LYS A 6 9.92 19.89 -15.25
CA LYS A 6 9.01 20.93 -14.73
C LYS A 6 9.62 21.58 -13.50
N ILE A 7 9.43 22.89 -13.40
CA ILE A 7 9.73 23.67 -12.20
C ILE A 7 8.39 24.17 -11.66
N ILE A 8 8.09 23.83 -10.42
CA ILE A 8 6.85 24.23 -9.75
C ILE A 8 7.22 25.10 -8.55
N VAL A 9 6.64 26.31 -8.49
CA VAL A 9 6.80 27.21 -7.36
C VAL A 9 5.53 27.12 -6.51
N ALA A 10 5.70 26.73 -5.25
CA ALA A 10 4.61 26.62 -4.28
C ALA A 10 4.74 27.72 -3.21
N GLU A 11 3.63 28.20 -2.66
CA GLU A 11 3.60 29.24 -1.63
C GLU A 11 4.13 28.74 -0.29
N THR A 12 3.94 27.43 0.00
CA THR A 12 4.37 26.80 1.24
C THR A 12 5.02 25.43 0.94
N LEU A 13 5.82 24.95 1.90
CA LEU A 13 6.41 23.62 1.79
C LEU A 13 5.35 22.52 1.87
N ASP A 14 4.28 22.72 2.64
CA ASP A 14 3.15 21.78 2.69
C ASP A 14 2.48 21.64 1.30
N ALA A 15 2.25 22.75 0.61
CA ALA A 15 1.73 22.71 -0.76
C ALA A 15 2.68 22.00 -1.73
N ALA A 16 3.99 22.20 -1.58
CA ALA A 16 4.99 21.50 -2.39
C ALA A 16 4.96 19.98 -2.14
N ILE A 17 4.79 19.56 -0.88
CA ILE A 17 4.69 18.14 -0.51
C ILE A 17 3.41 17.50 -1.08
N GLU A 18 2.28 18.19 -1.05
CA GLU A 18 1.05 17.68 -1.67
C GLU A 18 1.22 17.48 -3.18
N ILE A 19 1.91 18.40 -3.87
CA ILE A 19 2.25 18.24 -5.29
C ILE A 19 3.18 17.01 -5.49
N ALA A 20 4.17 16.82 -4.62
CA ALA A 20 5.03 15.65 -4.68
C ALA A 20 4.25 14.34 -4.48
N ASN A 21 3.29 14.31 -3.54
CA ASN A 21 2.40 13.17 -3.34
C ASN A 21 1.54 12.87 -4.59
N GLU A 22 1.06 13.92 -5.28
CA GLU A 22 0.30 13.75 -6.54
C GLU A 22 1.17 13.15 -7.66
N ILE A 23 2.41 13.56 -7.75
CA ILE A 23 3.38 13.06 -8.72
C ILE A 23 3.76 11.60 -8.41
N ALA A 24 3.86 11.27 -7.12
CA ALA A 24 4.32 9.98 -6.62
C ALA A 24 5.65 9.54 -7.25
N PRO A 25 6.74 10.31 -7.04
CA PRO A 25 8.00 10.09 -7.73
C PRO A 25 8.66 8.78 -7.27
N GLU A 26 9.46 8.21 -8.14
CA GLU A 26 10.38 7.12 -7.81
C GLU A 26 11.40 7.57 -6.76
N HIS A 27 12.04 8.70 -6.99
CA HIS A 27 13.00 9.32 -6.10
C HIS A 27 12.47 10.69 -5.66
N LEU A 28 12.36 10.92 -4.36
CA LEU A 28 12.03 12.21 -3.78
C LEU A 28 13.20 12.74 -2.96
N GLU A 29 13.89 13.77 -3.44
CA GLU A 29 14.86 14.51 -2.64
C GLU A 29 14.15 15.61 -1.82
N LEU A 30 14.13 15.45 -0.49
CA LEU A 30 13.60 16.44 0.44
C LEU A 30 14.72 17.32 0.98
N CYS A 31 15.16 18.28 0.14
CA CYS A 31 16.33 19.13 0.36
C CYS A 31 16.02 20.34 1.25
N VAL A 32 15.59 20.09 2.49
CA VAL A 32 15.20 21.11 3.48
C VAL A 32 16.03 20.97 4.77
N ASP A 33 15.99 21.99 5.64
CA ASP A 33 16.82 22.03 6.84
C ASP A 33 16.41 21.00 7.91
N ASN A 34 15.09 20.79 8.11
CA ASN A 34 14.55 19.84 9.07
C ASN A 34 13.66 18.82 8.36
N PRO A 35 14.22 17.88 7.59
CA PRO A 35 13.43 16.99 6.73
C PRO A 35 12.50 16.06 7.52
N PHE A 36 12.82 15.69 8.75
CA PHE A 36 11.99 14.83 9.58
C PHE A 36 10.65 15.47 9.99
N ASP A 37 10.55 16.81 10.01
CA ASP A 37 9.30 17.52 10.29
C ASP A 37 8.23 17.30 9.20
N TYR A 38 8.64 16.78 8.06
CA TYR A 38 7.79 16.56 6.88
C TYR A 38 7.61 15.10 6.48
N LEU A 39 8.33 14.18 7.11
CA LEU A 39 8.33 12.77 6.73
C LEU A 39 6.91 12.16 6.75
N ASP A 40 6.15 12.45 7.79
CA ASP A 40 4.77 11.94 7.97
C ASP A 40 3.78 12.53 6.96
N LYS A 41 4.14 13.60 6.26
CA LYS A 41 3.31 14.22 5.23
C LYS A 41 3.55 13.63 3.84
N ILE A 42 4.65 12.90 3.65
CA ILE A 42 4.98 12.24 2.39
C ILE A 42 4.34 10.87 2.37
N ARG A 43 3.38 10.68 1.47
CA ARG A 43 2.60 9.44 1.35
C ARG A 43 3.01 8.58 0.16
N HIS A 44 3.47 9.22 -0.90
CA HIS A 44 3.68 8.58 -2.18
C HIS A 44 5.06 8.92 -2.75
N ALA A 45 6.08 8.15 -2.34
CA ALA A 45 7.41 8.20 -2.95
C ALA A 45 8.02 6.79 -2.93
N GLY A 46 8.77 6.45 -3.95
CA GLY A 46 9.49 5.17 -3.99
C GLY A 46 10.61 5.15 -2.96
N SER A 47 11.43 6.20 -2.94
CA SER A 47 12.44 6.43 -1.91
C SER A 47 12.49 7.92 -1.57
N ILE A 48 12.77 8.24 -0.30
CA ILE A 48 12.89 9.62 0.19
C ILE A 48 14.32 9.87 0.64
N PHE A 49 14.99 10.84 0.02
CA PHE A 49 16.34 11.26 0.35
C PHE A 49 16.27 12.50 1.23
N MET A 50 16.70 12.36 2.48
CA MET A 50 16.39 13.27 3.57
C MET A 50 17.51 14.29 3.78
N GLY A 51 17.23 15.56 3.46
CA GLY A 51 18.15 16.67 3.74
C GLY A 51 19.20 16.89 2.67
N ARG A 52 20.01 17.92 2.89
CA ARG A 52 20.97 18.47 1.90
C ARG A 52 22.17 17.55 1.59
N ASN A 53 22.43 16.56 2.46
CA ASN A 53 23.61 15.69 2.36
C ASN A 53 23.25 14.26 1.93
N CYS A 54 22.05 14.03 1.42
CA CYS A 54 21.56 12.75 1.00
C CYS A 54 21.16 12.77 -0.49
N PRO A 55 22.15 12.72 -1.41
CA PRO A 55 21.84 12.64 -2.84
C PRO A 55 21.26 11.28 -3.20
N GLU A 56 20.47 11.23 -4.27
CA GLU A 56 19.86 10.01 -4.80
C GLU A 56 20.86 8.88 -5.01
N ALA A 57 22.01 9.18 -5.61
CA ALA A 57 23.08 8.21 -5.88
C ALA A 57 23.63 7.52 -4.60
N LEU A 58 23.50 8.14 -3.44
CA LEU A 58 23.84 7.48 -2.16
C LEU A 58 22.95 6.27 -1.91
N GLY A 59 21.66 6.38 -2.21
CA GLY A 59 20.70 5.29 -2.09
C GLY A 59 21.06 4.10 -2.97
N ASP A 60 21.37 4.37 -4.23
CA ASP A 60 21.66 3.32 -5.21
C ASP A 60 22.95 2.54 -4.93
N TYR A 61 23.98 3.21 -4.42
CA TYR A 61 25.32 2.62 -4.41
C TYR A 61 25.88 2.32 -3.02
N PHE A 62 25.39 2.93 -1.95
CA PHE A 62 26.08 2.79 -0.66
C PHE A 62 25.19 2.72 0.59
N ALA A 63 24.00 3.33 0.59
CA ALA A 63 23.18 3.46 1.80
C ALA A 63 22.55 2.15 2.28
N GLY A 64 22.48 1.12 1.43
CA GLY A 64 21.98 -0.20 1.79
C GLY A 64 20.53 -0.53 1.41
N PRO A 65 19.59 0.42 1.34
CA PRO A 65 18.25 0.13 0.82
C PRO A 65 18.29 -0.37 -0.63
N ASN A 66 17.24 -1.10 -1.03
CA ASN A 66 17.10 -1.60 -2.39
C ASN A 66 16.79 -0.44 -3.35
N HIS A 67 17.44 -0.42 -4.51
CA HIS A 67 17.23 0.58 -5.56
C HIS A 67 16.13 0.22 -6.57
N THR A 68 15.52 -0.97 -6.45
CA THR A 68 14.37 -1.36 -7.28
C THR A 68 13.12 -0.73 -6.69
N LEU A 69 12.73 0.39 -7.24
CA LEU A 69 11.70 1.28 -6.72
C LEU A 69 10.47 1.30 -7.62
N PRO A 70 9.29 1.67 -7.10
CA PRO A 70 8.09 1.87 -7.91
C PRO A 70 8.25 3.08 -8.83
N THR A 71 8.06 2.90 -10.16
CA THR A 71 8.21 3.90 -11.20
C THR A 71 6.87 4.42 -11.71
N SER A 72 6.89 5.50 -12.50
CA SER A 72 5.71 5.98 -13.25
C SER A 72 4.47 6.26 -12.39
N GLY A 73 4.66 6.77 -11.17
CA GLY A 73 3.58 7.11 -10.25
C GLY A 73 2.99 5.92 -9.49
N THR A 74 3.56 4.72 -9.64
CA THR A 74 3.06 3.53 -8.94
C THR A 74 3.38 3.53 -7.44
N ALA A 75 4.22 4.47 -6.96
CA ALA A 75 4.46 4.67 -5.53
C ALA A 75 3.18 5.00 -4.72
N LYS A 76 2.05 5.28 -5.39
CA LYS A 76 0.72 5.39 -4.77
C LYS A 76 0.20 4.08 -4.17
N PHE A 77 0.65 2.94 -4.67
CA PHE A 77 0.15 1.61 -4.27
C PHE A 77 1.21 0.50 -4.30
N SER A 78 2.43 0.79 -4.74
CA SER A 78 3.55 -0.16 -4.76
C SER A 78 4.66 0.30 -3.83
N SER A 79 5.42 -0.65 -3.30
CA SER A 79 6.58 -0.42 -2.45
C SER A 79 7.88 -0.77 -3.16
N PRO A 80 9.04 -0.31 -2.66
CA PRO A 80 10.34 -0.84 -3.06
C PRO A 80 10.41 -2.35 -2.91
N LEU A 81 11.21 -3.02 -3.73
CA LEU A 81 11.47 -4.45 -3.60
C LEU A 81 11.99 -4.77 -2.19
N SER A 82 11.35 -5.70 -1.52
CA SER A 82 11.67 -6.09 -0.15
C SER A 82 11.58 -7.60 0.03
N VAL A 83 11.90 -8.08 1.23
CA VAL A 83 11.74 -9.49 1.59
C VAL A 83 10.28 -9.94 1.47
N ASP A 84 9.32 -9.05 1.64
CA ASP A 84 7.89 -9.36 1.53
C ASP A 84 7.49 -9.90 0.14
N GLU A 85 8.20 -9.50 -0.92
CA GLU A 85 7.97 -10.02 -2.28
C GLU A 85 8.34 -11.51 -2.43
N PHE A 86 9.19 -12.01 -1.56
CA PHE A 86 9.66 -13.39 -1.54
C PHE A 86 8.98 -14.25 -0.47
N VAL A 87 8.09 -13.66 0.33
CA VAL A 87 7.36 -14.33 1.41
C VAL A 87 5.90 -14.51 1.00
N LYS A 88 5.45 -15.75 0.97
CA LYS A 88 4.05 -16.07 0.72
C LYS A 88 3.25 -16.03 2.03
N LYS A 89 2.16 -15.28 2.03
CA LYS A 89 1.20 -15.23 3.13
C LYS A 89 -0.04 -16.06 2.77
N THR A 90 -0.52 -16.88 3.70
CA THR A 90 -1.74 -17.67 3.55
C THR A 90 -2.67 -17.40 4.72
N GLN A 91 -3.91 -17.08 4.43
CA GLN A 91 -4.96 -16.98 5.43
C GLN A 91 -5.57 -18.36 5.66
N TYR A 92 -5.86 -18.70 6.92
CA TYR A 92 -6.66 -19.87 7.29
C TYR A 92 -7.82 -19.44 8.18
N THR A 93 -8.94 -20.17 8.06
CA THR A 93 -10.13 -19.94 8.88
C THR A 93 -10.63 -21.29 9.38
N TYR A 94 -10.91 -21.36 10.68
CA TYR A 94 -11.48 -22.55 11.33
C TYR A 94 -12.67 -22.15 12.21
N TYR A 95 -13.77 -22.86 12.07
CA TYR A 95 -14.97 -22.71 12.90
C TYR A 95 -15.43 -24.07 13.40
N THR A 96 -15.86 -24.13 14.67
CA THR A 96 -16.59 -25.28 15.17
C THR A 96 -18.03 -25.29 14.65
N LYS A 97 -18.73 -26.44 14.72
CA LYS A 97 -20.14 -26.53 14.35
C LYS A 97 -21.01 -25.55 15.14
N ASP A 98 -20.76 -25.41 16.46
CA ASP A 98 -21.46 -24.46 17.32
C ASP A 98 -21.19 -22.99 16.91
N ALA A 99 -19.96 -22.65 16.62
CA ALA A 99 -19.62 -21.30 16.13
C ALA A 99 -20.29 -21.00 14.78
N LEU A 100 -20.30 -21.96 13.85
CA LEU A 100 -20.97 -21.80 12.56
C LEU A 100 -22.49 -21.66 12.71
N SER A 101 -23.11 -22.39 13.60
CA SER A 101 -24.58 -22.33 13.81
C SER A 101 -25.08 -20.94 14.21
N ARG A 102 -24.23 -20.14 14.86
CA ARG A 102 -24.57 -18.78 15.31
C ARG A 102 -24.55 -17.75 14.17
N VAL A 103 -23.88 -18.05 13.05
CA VAL A 103 -23.67 -17.08 11.96
C VAL A 103 -24.15 -17.58 10.59
N ALA A 104 -24.55 -18.84 10.49
CA ALA A 104 -24.88 -19.45 9.20
C ALA A 104 -26.05 -18.75 8.48
N GLU A 105 -27.08 -18.32 9.23
CA GLU A 105 -28.21 -17.60 8.63
C GLU A 105 -27.81 -16.21 8.16
N ASP A 106 -26.99 -15.48 8.93
CA ASP A 106 -26.50 -14.17 8.52
C ASP A 106 -25.65 -14.27 7.23
N ILE A 107 -24.79 -15.29 7.15
CA ILE A 107 -24.04 -15.60 5.93
C ILE A 107 -24.99 -15.86 4.76
N ALA A 108 -26.03 -16.67 4.98
CA ALA A 108 -26.99 -17.03 3.94
C ALA A 108 -27.79 -15.80 3.46
N VAL A 109 -28.23 -14.94 4.37
CA VAL A 109 -28.95 -13.70 4.05
C VAL A 109 -28.06 -12.76 3.23
N PHE A 110 -26.82 -12.56 3.66
CA PHE A 110 -25.87 -11.70 2.98
C PHE A 110 -25.57 -12.21 1.57
N ALA A 111 -25.22 -13.49 1.45
CA ALA A 111 -24.93 -14.12 0.17
C ALA A 111 -26.11 -14.08 -0.82
N LYS A 112 -27.35 -14.27 -0.33
CA LYS A 112 -28.56 -14.15 -1.16
C LYS A 112 -28.73 -12.72 -1.70
N LYS A 113 -28.45 -11.70 -0.89
CA LYS A 113 -28.51 -10.29 -1.33
C LYS A 113 -27.49 -9.97 -2.41
N GLU A 114 -26.35 -10.64 -2.39
CA GLU A 114 -25.33 -10.56 -3.45
C GLU A 114 -25.65 -11.44 -4.68
N GLY A 115 -26.75 -12.21 -4.66
CA GLY A 115 -27.11 -13.14 -5.73
C GLY A 115 -26.31 -14.46 -5.69
N LEU A 116 -25.55 -14.72 -4.65
CA LEU A 116 -24.64 -15.87 -4.51
C LEU A 116 -25.34 -17.04 -3.77
N THR A 117 -26.32 -17.65 -4.40
CA THR A 117 -27.14 -18.72 -3.79
C THR A 117 -26.34 -19.97 -3.39
N GLY A 118 -25.27 -20.29 -4.13
CA GLY A 118 -24.34 -21.37 -3.78
C GLY A 118 -23.59 -21.10 -2.48
N HIS A 119 -23.14 -19.85 -2.23
CA HIS A 119 -22.52 -19.45 -0.97
C HIS A 119 -23.50 -19.55 0.20
N ALA A 120 -24.73 -19.05 0.03
CA ALA A 120 -25.79 -19.18 1.04
C ALA A 120 -26.02 -20.65 1.44
N LYS A 121 -26.20 -21.52 0.46
CA LYS A 121 -26.39 -22.95 0.67
C LYS A 121 -25.18 -23.61 1.36
N SER A 122 -23.96 -23.19 1.02
CA SER A 122 -22.74 -23.77 1.59
C SER A 122 -22.62 -23.60 3.10
N ALA A 123 -23.16 -22.51 3.66
CA ALA A 123 -23.17 -22.30 5.11
C ALA A 123 -24.22 -23.17 5.80
N VAL A 124 -25.46 -23.15 5.30
CA VAL A 124 -26.62 -23.79 5.95
C VAL A 124 -26.54 -25.32 5.88
N ILE A 125 -26.13 -25.90 4.75
CA ILE A 125 -26.10 -27.36 4.54
C ILE A 125 -25.21 -28.09 5.55
N ARG A 126 -24.20 -27.41 6.10
CA ARG A 126 -23.32 -27.99 7.12
C ARG A 126 -23.99 -28.17 8.49
N LEU A 127 -25.14 -27.53 8.71
CA LEU A 127 -25.94 -27.67 9.92
C LEU A 127 -27.02 -28.73 9.77
N GLU A 128 -27.46 -29.01 8.54
CA GLU A 128 -28.55 -29.97 8.25
C GLU A 128 -28.09 -31.41 8.28
N LYS A 129 -26.78 -31.66 8.16
CA LYS A 129 -26.23 -33.03 8.14
C LYS A 129 -25.17 -33.22 9.20
N ASP A 130 -25.22 -34.30 9.93
CA ASP A 130 -24.07 -34.83 10.67
C ASP A 130 -23.11 -35.43 9.66
N ILE A 131 -22.11 -34.58 9.27
CA ILE A 131 -21.01 -34.97 8.39
C ILE A 131 -19.86 -35.43 9.26
#